data_4fd6dbf165fe4ee192796223442b1c57
#
_entry.id   4fd6dbf165fe4ee192796223442b1c57
#
_cell.length_a   1.000
_cell.length_b   1.000
_cell.length_c   1.000
_cell.angle_alpha   90.00
_cell.angle_beta   90.00
_cell.angle_gamma   90.00
#
_symmetry.space_group_name_H-M   'P 1'
#
loop_
_entity.id
_entity.type
_entity.pdbx_description
1 polymer ?
#
loop_
_entity_poly.entity_id
_entity_poly.type
_entity_poly.pdbx_seq_one_letter_code
_entity_poly.pdbx_strand_id
1 'polypeptide(L)'
;MTRSYRAGVPRWWQALSDRQIALIVGHIVVGVWLHRPVPVIGLFAVSAAVCRARAVVLLCVVGGLAGMTLSNQTWRGVAPDNLGPYQGWTCLVTDPTPQNGAMAVILEIEGKRFQTWARGSSRRRISSHLAGECVQISGSRRALDGVNGRRAAIRHVVGRFDVDTIGDWGEGTALDRASNRVRRLFGVGASELGPPDDALFAGLVIGDDRNEPVEMIRQFRGSGLSHLTAVSGQNVGFVLAAASPLLRRLRPWARWLCTLGLIGWFVALTRFEPSVLRAGVMGCIAATGFVLGRERPPTRVLALAVGLLVLIDPLLVWSVGFWLSVGATAGVALLGTPLAEFIPGPKWLAVPAAVTLGAQAGVAPVSLLVFGTLPVVSVPANLLAVPIAGLVMLYGLPAGLLAGACGGLIASVVQIPSALGTRWVATVAALGSRLEPPAPFAAIGWAVLVLAIAARFVSARRRRVCEGDGNGAALHHGRRRITGPHGGHRARPPPCR
;
A
#
# COMPACT_ATOMS: atom_id res chain seq x y z
N MET A 1 -0.08 -21.35 -35.74
CA MET A 1 1.00 -22.22 -35.24
C MET A 1 1.47 -21.68 -33.88
N THR A 2 0.83 -22.10 -32.81
CA THR A 2 1.15 -21.73 -31.42
C THR A 2 1.86 -22.90 -30.76
N ARG A 3 3.18 -22.99 -30.90
CA ARG A 3 4.00 -23.91 -30.09
C ARG A 3 4.08 -23.40 -28.67
N SER A 4 3.42 -24.08 -27.73
CA SER A 4 3.52 -23.86 -26.30
C SER A 4 4.96 -24.15 -25.82
N TYR A 5 5.68 -23.12 -25.44
CA TYR A 5 6.89 -23.24 -24.64
C TYR A 5 6.50 -23.68 -23.23
N ARG A 6 6.32 -24.97 -23.00
CA ARG A 6 6.23 -25.54 -21.65
C ARG A 6 7.65 -25.79 -21.14
N ALA A 7 8.32 -24.73 -20.65
CA ALA A 7 9.55 -24.88 -19.88
C ALA A 7 9.21 -25.52 -18.52
N GLY A 8 9.92 -26.59 -18.18
CA GLY A 8 9.67 -27.46 -17.04
C GLY A 8 9.89 -26.80 -15.69
N VAL A 9 8.84 -26.19 -15.16
CA VAL A 9 8.79 -25.85 -13.73
C VAL A 9 8.35 -27.10 -12.96
N PRO A 10 9.01 -27.45 -11.85
CA PRO A 10 8.71 -28.66 -11.10
C PRO A 10 7.22 -28.76 -10.77
N ARG A 11 6.61 -29.91 -10.99
CA ARG A 11 5.18 -30.18 -10.75
C ARG A 11 4.71 -29.86 -9.32
N TRP A 12 5.60 -29.92 -8.33
CA TRP A 12 5.29 -29.63 -6.93
C TRP A 12 4.93 -28.15 -6.67
N TRP A 13 5.49 -27.20 -7.43
CA TRP A 13 5.14 -25.77 -7.32
C TRP A 13 3.71 -25.47 -7.83
N GLN A 14 3.17 -26.31 -8.70
CA GLN A 14 1.80 -26.20 -9.20
C GLN A 14 0.77 -26.76 -8.21
N ALA A 15 1.22 -27.53 -7.22
CA ALA A 15 0.37 -28.27 -6.29
C ALA A 15 -0.04 -27.49 -5.03
N LEU A 16 0.62 -26.36 -4.71
CA LEU A 16 0.29 -25.58 -3.52
C LEU A 16 -0.97 -24.75 -3.73
N SER A 17 -1.96 -24.92 -2.85
CA SER A 17 -3.16 -24.08 -2.81
C SER A 17 -2.82 -22.69 -2.26
N ASP A 18 -3.69 -21.70 -2.53
CA ASP A 18 -3.52 -20.33 -2.03
C ASP A 18 -3.49 -20.28 -0.50
N ARG A 19 -4.28 -21.14 0.17
CA ARG A 19 -4.28 -21.29 1.64
C ARG A 19 -2.94 -21.81 2.15
N GLN A 20 -2.31 -22.76 1.48
CA GLN A 20 -1.00 -23.29 1.87
C GLN A 20 0.10 -22.26 1.71
N ILE A 21 0.08 -21.46 0.64
CA ILE A 21 1.03 -20.36 0.45
C ILE A 21 0.83 -19.31 1.56
N ALA A 22 -0.40 -18.91 1.85
CA ALA A 22 -0.70 -17.97 2.93
C ALA A 22 -0.22 -18.50 4.30
N LEU A 23 -0.36 -19.81 4.56
CA LEU A 23 0.16 -20.44 5.77
C LEU A 23 1.70 -20.37 5.84
N ILE A 24 2.40 -20.74 4.76
CA ILE A 24 3.88 -20.66 4.72
C ILE A 24 4.35 -19.24 4.98
N VAL A 25 3.76 -18.25 4.29
CA VAL A 25 4.10 -16.84 4.49
C VAL A 25 3.76 -16.37 5.90
N GLY A 26 2.63 -16.78 6.45
CA GLY A 26 2.26 -16.52 7.83
C GLY A 26 3.31 -17.02 8.83
N HIS A 27 3.89 -18.22 8.61
CA HIS A 27 4.96 -18.75 9.44
C HIS A 27 6.26 -17.95 9.33
N ILE A 28 6.62 -17.49 8.11
CA ILE A 28 7.77 -16.61 7.91
C ILE A 28 7.58 -15.32 8.73
N VAL A 29 6.42 -14.67 8.61
CA VAL A 29 6.08 -13.43 9.32
C VAL A 29 6.12 -13.63 10.84
N VAL A 30 5.51 -14.71 11.33
CA VAL A 30 5.50 -15.01 12.77
C VAL A 30 6.90 -15.35 13.26
N GLY A 31 7.70 -16.07 12.50
CA GLY A 31 9.09 -16.36 12.80
C GLY A 31 9.92 -15.08 12.97
N VAL A 32 9.73 -14.12 12.05
CA VAL A 32 10.37 -12.80 12.16
C VAL A 32 9.93 -12.05 13.41
N TRP A 33 8.63 -12.11 13.74
CA TRP A 33 8.07 -11.30 14.84
C TRP A 33 8.42 -11.83 16.23
N LEU A 34 8.43 -13.15 16.41
CA LEU A 34 8.55 -13.75 17.75
C LEU A 34 10.00 -13.87 18.26
N HIS A 35 11.02 -13.80 17.43
CA HIS A 35 12.46 -13.85 17.77
C HIS A 35 12.90 -15.06 18.61
N ARG A 36 11.98 -15.94 19.07
CA ARG A 36 12.20 -17.06 19.98
C ARG A 36 11.70 -18.36 19.34
N PRO A 37 12.41 -19.50 19.54
CA PRO A 37 12.04 -20.77 18.89
C PRO A 37 10.78 -21.42 19.48
N VAL A 38 10.46 -21.21 20.74
CA VAL A 38 9.37 -21.92 21.44
C VAL A 38 7.98 -21.67 20.82
N PRO A 39 7.57 -20.43 20.51
CA PRO A 39 6.26 -20.20 19.87
C PRO A 39 6.22 -20.71 18.43
N VAL A 40 7.34 -20.74 17.74
CA VAL A 40 7.47 -21.29 16.39
C VAL A 40 7.16 -22.78 16.40
N ILE A 41 7.65 -23.52 17.40
CA ILE A 41 7.37 -24.97 17.59
C ILE A 41 5.86 -25.20 17.84
N GLY A 42 5.20 -24.34 18.64
CA GLY A 42 3.76 -24.42 18.87
C GLY A 42 2.94 -24.22 17.60
N LEU A 43 3.34 -23.26 16.74
CA LEU A 43 2.72 -23.06 15.42
C LEU A 43 2.92 -24.28 14.51
N PHE A 44 4.03 -25.00 14.62
CA PHE A 44 4.25 -26.25 13.90
C PHE A 44 3.24 -27.32 14.25
N ALA A 45 2.97 -27.50 15.55
CA ALA A 45 1.98 -28.49 16.00
C ALA A 45 0.60 -28.18 15.41
N VAL A 46 0.20 -26.90 15.39
CA VAL A 46 -1.08 -26.47 14.78
C VAL A 46 -1.08 -26.70 13.26
N SER A 47 0.01 -26.38 12.59
CA SER A 47 0.10 -26.56 11.12
C SER A 47 0.13 -28.04 10.72
N ALA A 48 0.78 -28.89 11.50
CA ALA A 48 0.81 -30.33 11.32
C ALA A 48 -0.60 -30.94 11.50
N ALA A 49 -1.37 -30.41 12.46
CA ALA A 49 -2.75 -30.83 12.70
C ALA A 49 -3.71 -30.41 11.56
N VAL A 50 -3.48 -29.24 10.95
CA VAL A 50 -4.35 -28.66 9.91
C VAL A 50 -3.94 -29.14 8.51
N CYS A 51 -2.64 -29.34 8.24
CA CYS A 51 -2.13 -29.69 6.93
C CYS A 51 -1.75 -31.18 6.86
N ARG A 52 -2.54 -31.96 6.12
CA ARG A 52 -2.21 -33.37 5.83
C ARG A 52 -0.97 -33.55 4.93
N ALA A 53 -0.44 -32.50 4.31
CA ALA A 53 0.69 -32.53 3.40
C ALA A 53 2.01 -32.27 4.14
N ARG A 54 2.81 -33.31 4.38
CA ARG A 54 4.12 -33.22 5.08
C ARG A 54 5.07 -32.18 4.50
N ALA A 55 5.08 -32.02 3.17
CA ALA A 55 5.91 -31.00 2.50
C ALA A 55 5.53 -29.57 2.88
N VAL A 56 4.24 -29.26 3.05
CA VAL A 56 3.77 -27.93 3.47
C VAL A 56 4.21 -27.62 4.90
N VAL A 57 4.08 -28.61 5.79
CA VAL A 57 4.54 -28.48 7.19
C VAL A 57 6.05 -28.21 7.20
N LEU A 58 6.85 -28.93 6.43
CA LEU A 58 8.29 -28.70 6.34
C LEU A 58 8.60 -27.29 5.83
N LEU A 59 7.90 -26.79 4.80
CA LEU A 59 8.07 -25.43 4.28
C LEU A 59 7.68 -24.36 5.32
N CYS A 60 6.66 -24.61 6.12
CA CYS A 60 6.29 -23.74 7.24
C CYS A 60 7.40 -23.67 8.30
N VAL A 61 7.96 -24.83 8.64
CA VAL A 61 9.10 -24.97 9.59
C VAL A 61 10.31 -24.20 9.08
N VAL A 62 10.76 -24.52 7.89
CA VAL A 62 11.95 -23.91 7.27
C VAL A 62 11.73 -22.41 7.10
N GLY A 63 10.55 -21.98 6.63
CA GLY A 63 10.20 -20.59 6.47
C GLY A 63 10.20 -19.81 7.80
N GLY A 64 9.61 -20.38 8.84
CA GLY A 64 9.60 -19.76 10.18
C GLY A 64 11.00 -19.64 10.79
N LEU A 65 11.82 -20.67 10.68
CA LEU A 65 13.21 -20.65 11.15
C LEU A 65 14.07 -19.66 10.34
N ALA A 66 13.89 -19.61 9.03
CA ALA A 66 14.56 -18.64 8.16
C ALA A 66 14.16 -17.20 8.56
N GLY A 67 12.88 -16.94 8.76
CA GLY A 67 12.38 -15.65 9.23
C GLY A 67 13.01 -15.24 10.57
N MET A 68 13.07 -16.15 11.53
CA MET A 68 13.67 -15.90 12.84
C MET A 68 15.18 -15.59 12.74
N THR A 69 15.93 -16.35 11.96
CA THR A 69 17.38 -16.13 11.80
C THR A 69 17.69 -14.82 11.11
N LEU A 70 16.95 -14.50 10.04
CA LEU A 70 17.06 -13.23 9.33
C LEU A 70 16.71 -12.04 10.23
N SER A 71 15.63 -12.14 11.01
CA SER A 71 15.25 -11.11 11.97
C SER A 71 16.36 -10.85 12.99
N ASN A 72 16.92 -11.90 13.60
CA ASN A 72 17.99 -11.76 14.58
C ASN A 72 19.26 -11.13 13.97
N GLN A 73 19.62 -11.50 12.75
CA GLN A 73 20.75 -10.90 12.03
C GLN A 73 20.50 -9.41 11.76
N THR A 74 19.31 -9.07 11.26
CA THR A 74 18.96 -7.67 10.93
C THR A 74 18.93 -6.80 12.19
N TRP A 75 18.36 -7.27 13.30
CA TRP A 75 18.36 -6.52 14.56
C TRP A 75 19.78 -6.31 15.11
N ARG A 76 20.68 -7.29 14.95
CA ARG A 76 22.10 -7.10 15.30
C ARG A 76 22.78 -6.07 14.40
N GLY A 77 22.44 -6.04 13.11
CA GLY A 77 22.99 -5.09 12.14
C GLY A 77 22.58 -3.62 12.36
N VAL A 78 21.44 -3.38 13.06
CA VAL A 78 21.00 -2.03 13.43
C VAL A 78 21.42 -1.62 14.84
N ALA A 79 22.25 -2.42 15.53
CA ALA A 79 22.84 -2.00 16.78
C ALA A 79 23.80 -0.82 16.56
N PRO A 80 23.80 0.20 17.45
CA PRO A 80 24.71 1.32 17.33
C PRO A 80 26.16 0.85 17.57
N ASP A 81 26.98 1.03 16.55
CA ASP A 81 28.42 0.84 16.61
C ASP A 81 29.14 2.02 15.94
N ASN A 82 30.45 2.11 16.07
CA ASN A 82 31.26 3.21 15.52
C ASN A 82 30.72 4.59 15.92
N LEU A 83 30.41 4.79 17.19
CA LEU A 83 29.99 6.08 17.72
C LEU A 83 31.19 7.03 17.86
N GLY A 84 30.93 8.35 17.92
CA GLY A 84 31.94 9.37 18.09
C GLY A 84 32.08 10.31 16.89
N PRO A 85 33.16 11.11 16.82
CA PRO A 85 33.36 12.10 15.79
C PRO A 85 33.46 11.46 14.41
N TYR A 86 32.98 12.19 13.40
CA TYR A 86 33.07 11.78 11.99
C TYR A 86 33.25 13.01 11.12
N GLN A 87 34.12 12.90 10.16
CA GLN A 87 34.32 13.89 9.12
C GLN A 87 34.50 13.16 7.78
N GLY A 88 33.67 13.45 6.80
CA GLY A 88 33.72 12.80 5.51
C GLY A 88 32.49 13.02 4.66
N TRP A 89 32.44 12.27 3.56
CA TRP A 89 31.30 12.27 2.65
C TRP A 89 30.19 11.37 3.16
N THR A 90 28.95 11.86 3.06
CA THR A 90 27.72 11.13 3.37
C THR A 90 26.67 11.45 2.33
N CYS A 91 25.74 10.53 2.09
CA CYS A 91 24.62 10.76 1.19
C CYS A 91 23.30 10.79 1.94
N LEU A 92 22.37 11.63 1.48
CA LEU A 92 21.03 11.71 2.03
C LEU A 92 20.23 10.48 1.60
N VAL A 93 19.71 9.71 2.55
CA VAL A 93 18.84 8.55 2.29
C VAL A 93 17.39 8.98 2.08
N THR A 94 16.95 10.00 2.81
CA THR A 94 15.59 10.56 2.72
C THR A 94 15.63 12.01 2.29
N ASP A 95 14.56 12.48 1.67
CA ASP A 95 14.39 13.90 1.43
C ASP A 95 14.29 14.64 2.79
N PRO A 96 14.90 15.82 2.96
CA PRO A 96 14.79 16.60 4.18
C PRO A 96 13.36 17.05 4.43
N THR A 97 12.82 16.76 5.62
CA THR A 97 11.45 17.12 6.02
C THR A 97 11.43 18.11 7.19
N PRO A 98 10.59 19.15 7.17
CA PRO A 98 10.45 20.08 8.30
C PRO A 98 9.88 19.37 9.52
N GLN A 99 10.55 19.44 10.67
CA GLN A 99 10.10 18.84 11.92
C GLN A 99 10.51 19.71 13.12
N ASN A 100 9.54 20.25 13.85
CA ASN A 100 9.77 21.01 15.08
C ASN A 100 10.87 22.09 14.94
N GLY A 101 10.83 22.87 13.86
CA GLY A 101 11.81 23.93 13.61
C GLY A 101 13.17 23.48 13.08
N ALA A 102 13.40 22.17 12.95
CA ALA A 102 14.59 21.58 12.32
C ALA A 102 14.24 20.95 10.96
N MET A 103 15.26 20.60 10.18
CA MET A 103 15.11 19.67 9.04
C MET A 103 15.57 18.30 9.46
N ALA A 104 14.64 17.37 9.47
CA ALA A 104 14.92 15.96 9.74
C ALA A 104 15.33 15.26 8.44
N VAL A 105 16.44 14.51 8.47
CA VAL A 105 16.97 13.76 7.33
C VAL A 105 17.69 12.52 7.83
N ILE A 106 17.69 11.45 7.06
CA ILE A 106 18.51 10.26 7.31
C ILE A 106 19.73 10.35 6.40
N LEU A 107 20.90 10.21 7.01
CA LEU A 107 22.21 10.20 6.35
C LEU A 107 22.78 8.79 6.35
N GLU A 108 23.48 8.41 5.28
CA GLU A 108 24.24 7.16 5.22
C GLU A 108 25.72 7.45 5.41
N ILE A 109 26.26 7.04 6.53
CA ILE A 109 27.66 7.20 6.93
C ILE A 109 28.28 5.81 7.05
N GLU A 110 29.28 5.52 6.23
CA GLU A 110 29.99 4.21 6.23
C GLU A 110 29.03 3.01 6.11
N GLY A 111 27.99 3.11 5.26
CA GLY A 111 26.99 2.06 5.05
C GLY A 111 25.95 1.93 6.15
N LYS A 112 25.93 2.82 7.14
CA LYS A 112 24.96 2.86 8.23
C LYS A 112 24.14 4.14 8.22
N ARG A 113 22.87 4.03 8.60
CA ARG A 113 21.93 5.15 8.58
C ARG A 113 21.84 5.84 9.92
N PHE A 114 21.98 7.17 9.91
CA PHE A 114 21.86 8.02 11.09
C PHE A 114 20.80 9.09 10.88
N GLN A 115 19.96 9.28 11.89
CA GLN A 115 18.96 10.34 11.88
C GLN A 115 19.62 11.67 12.27
N THR A 116 19.36 12.71 11.50
CA THR A 116 19.87 14.06 11.74
C THR A 116 18.72 15.06 11.83
N TRP A 117 18.85 16.04 12.72
CA TRP A 117 17.97 17.20 12.83
C TRP A 117 18.78 18.47 12.67
N ALA A 118 18.92 18.94 11.43
CA ALA A 118 19.68 20.14 11.11
C ALA A 118 18.93 21.41 11.53
N ARG A 119 19.62 22.32 12.20
CA ARG A 119 19.09 23.61 12.68
C ARG A 119 19.92 24.78 12.18
N GLY A 120 19.42 26.02 12.32
CA GLY A 120 20.17 27.23 11.97
C GLY A 120 20.66 27.26 10.52
N SER A 121 21.95 27.50 10.32
CA SER A 121 22.58 27.56 8.99
C SER A 121 22.56 26.22 8.27
N SER A 122 22.75 25.11 9.00
CA SER A 122 22.70 23.74 8.47
C SER A 122 21.31 23.39 7.93
N ARG A 123 20.23 23.86 8.57
CA ARG A 123 18.86 23.73 8.06
C ARG A 123 18.71 24.33 6.66
N ARG A 124 19.16 25.57 6.45
CA ARG A 124 19.05 26.26 5.16
C ARG A 124 19.83 25.54 4.06
N ARG A 125 21.02 25.02 4.38
CA ARG A 125 21.85 24.30 3.41
C ARG A 125 21.24 22.97 3.01
N ILE A 126 20.66 22.20 3.95
CA ILE A 126 20.08 20.87 3.65
C ILE A 126 18.71 21.00 2.97
N SER A 127 17.93 22.05 3.25
CA SER A 127 16.54 22.15 2.79
C SER A 127 16.33 22.14 1.27
N SER A 128 17.33 22.59 0.49
CA SER A 128 17.28 22.64 -0.98
C SER A 128 17.72 21.34 -1.66
N HIS A 129 18.19 20.37 -0.88
CA HIS A 129 18.75 19.12 -1.39
C HIS A 129 17.76 17.97 -1.31
N LEU A 130 18.03 16.92 -2.07
CA LEU A 130 17.16 15.76 -2.19
C LEU A 130 17.93 14.48 -1.82
N ALA A 131 17.19 13.43 -1.48
CA ALA A 131 17.76 12.12 -1.24
C ALA A 131 18.62 11.66 -2.44
N GLY A 132 19.70 10.93 -2.14
CA GLY A 132 20.71 10.51 -3.11
C GLY A 132 21.79 11.56 -3.36
N GLU A 133 21.62 12.84 -2.98
CA GLU A 133 22.70 13.83 -3.04
C GLU A 133 23.66 13.63 -1.86
N CYS A 134 24.95 13.79 -2.11
CA CYS A 134 25.98 13.55 -1.13
C CYS A 134 26.57 14.88 -0.65
N VAL A 135 27.03 14.92 0.59
CA VAL A 135 27.56 16.13 1.23
C VAL A 135 28.74 15.79 2.12
N GLN A 136 29.74 16.66 2.14
CA GLN A 136 30.83 16.60 3.11
C GLN A 136 30.34 17.18 4.42
N ILE A 137 30.41 16.41 5.51
CA ILE A 137 29.97 16.85 6.85
C ILE A 137 31.02 16.55 7.89
N SER A 138 30.99 17.35 8.97
CA SER A 138 31.61 16.98 10.23
C SER A 138 30.61 17.03 11.36
N GLY A 139 30.83 16.18 12.38
CA GLY A 139 29.91 16.07 13.50
C GLY A 139 30.18 14.86 14.36
N SER A 140 29.20 14.47 15.17
CA SER A 140 29.31 13.35 16.10
C SER A 140 28.17 12.36 15.97
N ARG A 141 28.52 11.07 15.86
CA ARG A 141 27.59 9.94 15.87
C ARG A 141 27.25 9.57 17.30
N ARG A 142 25.96 9.50 17.62
CA ARG A 142 25.46 9.15 18.95
C ARG A 142 24.39 8.07 18.88
N ALA A 143 24.27 7.27 19.93
CA ALA A 143 23.17 6.31 20.05
C ALA A 143 21.81 7.00 20.13
N LEU A 144 20.78 6.33 19.65
CA LEU A 144 19.38 6.64 19.93
C LEU A 144 18.84 5.61 20.90
N ASP A 145 18.46 6.06 22.11
CA ASP A 145 18.03 5.17 23.18
C ASP A 145 16.50 5.05 23.28
N GLY A 146 16.04 4.00 23.95
CA GLY A 146 14.65 3.80 24.33
C GLY A 146 13.70 3.57 23.17
N VAL A 147 12.48 4.13 23.27
CA VAL A 147 11.39 3.96 22.29
C VAL A 147 11.77 4.59 20.95
N ASN A 148 12.48 5.72 20.96
CA ASN A 148 12.90 6.42 19.74
C ASN A 148 13.94 5.59 18.98
N GLY A 149 14.89 4.96 19.66
CA GLY A 149 15.86 4.06 19.07
C GLY A 149 15.20 2.86 18.38
N ARG A 150 14.22 2.22 19.03
CA ARG A 150 13.47 1.11 18.40
C ARG A 150 12.67 1.53 17.18
N ARG A 151 12.00 2.70 17.22
CA ARG A 151 11.29 3.24 16.07
C ARG A 151 12.23 3.60 14.90
N ALA A 152 13.40 4.12 15.21
CA ALA A 152 14.44 4.42 14.23
C ALA A 152 15.03 3.16 13.62
N ALA A 153 15.29 2.13 14.42
CA ALA A 153 15.81 0.83 13.96
C ALA A 153 14.94 0.16 12.90
N ILE A 154 13.59 0.28 13.00
CA ILE A 154 12.65 -0.21 11.96
C ILE A 154 12.93 0.43 10.58
N ARG A 155 13.52 1.62 10.55
CA ARG A 155 13.94 2.33 9.34
C ARG A 155 15.43 2.13 9.03
N HIS A 156 16.06 1.12 9.62
CA HIS A 156 17.50 0.83 9.55
C HIS A 156 18.40 1.94 10.11
N VAL A 157 17.87 2.80 10.96
CA VAL A 157 18.63 3.88 11.58
C VAL A 157 19.28 3.37 12.86
N VAL A 158 20.63 3.41 12.91
CA VAL A 158 21.43 2.89 14.02
C VAL A 158 21.68 3.91 15.12
N GLY A 159 21.53 5.20 14.81
CA GLY A 159 21.81 6.27 15.77
C GLY A 159 21.39 7.64 15.25
N ARG A 160 21.80 8.69 15.96
CA ARG A 160 21.69 10.08 15.51
C ARG A 160 23.06 10.62 15.14
N PHE A 161 23.04 11.58 14.22
CA PHE A 161 24.22 12.36 13.87
C PHE A 161 23.97 13.82 14.16
N ASP A 162 24.76 14.39 15.05
CA ASP A 162 24.75 15.80 15.39
C ASP A 162 25.74 16.52 14.45
N VAL A 163 25.22 17.34 13.55
CA VAL A 163 26.01 18.05 12.51
C VAL A 163 26.64 19.32 13.10
N ASP A 164 27.95 19.42 13.00
CA ASP A 164 28.71 20.62 13.35
C ASP A 164 28.87 21.53 12.12
N THR A 165 29.39 20.97 11.02
CA THR A 165 29.59 21.71 9.76
C THR A 165 29.08 20.95 8.55
N ILE A 166 28.67 21.72 7.54
CA ILE A 166 28.28 21.23 6.21
C ILE A 166 29.24 21.88 5.20
N GLY A 167 29.93 21.05 4.44
CA GLY A 167 30.86 21.47 3.38
C GLY A 167 30.25 21.44 2.00
N ASP A 168 31.00 20.88 1.07
CA ASP A 168 30.64 20.81 -0.34
C ASP A 168 29.62 19.71 -0.63
N TRP A 169 28.89 19.90 -1.72
CA TRP A 169 27.87 18.97 -2.19
C TRP A 169 28.36 18.24 -3.43
N GLY A 170 28.04 16.95 -3.51
CA GLY A 170 28.31 16.08 -4.65
C GLY A 170 27.03 15.45 -5.15
N GLU A 171 27.07 15.06 -6.40
CA GLU A 171 25.97 14.33 -7.03
C GLU A 171 25.97 12.86 -6.58
N GLY A 172 24.78 12.29 -6.44
CA GLY A 172 24.60 10.87 -6.16
C GLY A 172 24.75 9.97 -7.38
N THR A 173 24.22 8.77 -7.30
CA THR A 173 24.22 7.79 -8.40
C THR A 173 23.47 8.31 -9.63
N ALA A 174 23.68 7.67 -10.79
CA ALA A 174 22.94 8.03 -12.00
C ALA A 174 21.42 7.92 -11.85
N LEU A 175 20.95 6.94 -11.05
CA LEU A 175 19.53 6.77 -10.74
C LEU A 175 19.00 7.91 -9.85
N ASP A 176 19.77 8.32 -8.83
CA ASP A 176 19.43 9.45 -7.97
C ASP A 176 19.34 10.74 -8.75
N ARG A 177 20.33 11.01 -9.61
CA ARG A 177 20.33 12.19 -10.49
C ARG A 177 19.10 12.24 -11.39
N ALA A 178 18.77 11.10 -12.03
CA ALA A 178 17.59 11.00 -12.89
C ALA A 178 16.29 11.23 -12.12
N SER A 179 16.14 10.59 -10.96
CA SER A 179 14.97 10.76 -10.09
C SER A 179 14.86 12.21 -9.58
N ASN A 180 15.97 12.81 -9.13
CA ASN A 180 16.00 14.19 -8.64
C ASN A 180 15.67 15.19 -9.75
N ARG A 181 16.17 14.97 -10.97
CA ARG A 181 15.84 15.82 -12.12
C ARG A 181 14.34 15.81 -12.41
N VAL A 182 13.72 14.62 -12.39
CA VAL A 182 12.27 14.48 -12.59
C VAL A 182 11.50 15.15 -11.47
N ARG A 183 11.89 14.95 -10.19
CA ARG A 183 11.24 15.58 -9.05
C ARG A 183 11.35 17.11 -9.07
N ARG A 184 12.52 17.66 -9.40
CA ARG A 184 12.72 19.11 -9.54
C ARG A 184 11.89 19.69 -10.68
N LEU A 185 11.89 19.04 -11.85
CA LEU A 185 11.09 19.47 -12.99
C LEU A 185 9.60 19.44 -12.67
N PHE A 186 9.13 18.36 -12.02
CA PHE A 186 7.74 18.24 -11.55
C PHE A 186 7.40 19.33 -10.52
N GLY A 187 8.31 19.61 -9.58
CA GLY A 187 8.13 20.66 -8.56
C GLY A 187 7.96 22.05 -9.17
N VAL A 188 8.72 22.37 -10.23
CA VAL A 188 8.53 23.62 -11.01
C VAL A 188 7.13 23.65 -11.63
N GLY A 189 6.69 22.55 -12.26
CA GLY A 189 5.34 22.48 -12.83
C GLY A 189 4.23 22.51 -11.76
N ALA A 190 4.46 21.93 -10.59
CA ALA A 190 3.51 21.96 -9.48
C ALA A 190 3.34 23.37 -8.90
N SER A 191 4.40 24.17 -8.84
CA SER A 191 4.37 25.55 -8.30
C SER A 191 3.42 26.48 -9.04
N GLU A 192 3.01 26.14 -10.27
CA GLU A 192 1.98 26.88 -11.02
C GLU A 192 0.59 26.84 -10.36
N LEU A 193 0.32 25.83 -9.50
CA LEU A 193 -0.94 25.74 -8.78
C LEU A 193 -1.01 26.74 -7.61
N GLY A 194 0.13 27.20 -7.13
CA GLY A 194 0.25 28.07 -5.95
C GLY A 194 -0.04 27.35 -4.63
N PRO A 195 0.46 27.90 -3.48
CA PRO A 195 0.20 27.32 -2.17
C PRO A 195 -1.28 27.46 -1.77
N PRO A 196 -1.87 26.45 -1.10
CA PRO A 196 -1.27 25.17 -0.67
C PRO A 196 -1.48 24.02 -1.68
N ASP A 197 -2.06 24.31 -2.86
CA ASP A 197 -2.46 23.30 -3.84
C ASP A 197 -1.25 22.59 -4.47
N ASP A 198 -0.12 23.31 -4.63
CA ASP A 198 1.14 22.78 -5.13
C ASP A 198 1.70 21.65 -4.26
N ALA A 199 1.67 21.84 -2.93
CA ALA A 199 2.11 20.83 -1.97
C ALA A 199 1.23 19.58 -2.01
N LEU A 200 -0.10 19.75 -2.03
CA LEU A 200 -1.03 18.63 -2.13
C LEU A 200 -0.88 17.89 -3.47
N PHE A 201 -0.72 18.62 -4.56
CA PHE A 201 -0.52 18.03 -5.88
C PHE A 201 0.77 17.18 -5.93
N ALA A 202 1.85 17.68 -5.33
CA ALA A 202 3.10 16.93 -5.23
C ALA A 202 2.96 15.67 -4.35
N GLY A 203 2.26 15.78 -3.23
CA GLY A 203 1.91 14.64 -2.36
C GLY A 203 1.11 13.57 -3.12
N LEU A 204 0.03 13.97 -3.79
CA LEU A 204 -0.84 13.05 -4.53
C LEU A 204 -0.09 12.32 -5.64
N VAL A 205 0.72 13.00 -6.45
CA VAL A 205 1.29 12.45 -7.69
C VAL A 205 2.60 11.71 -7.48
N ILE A 206 3.57 12.33 -6.78
CA ILE A 206 4.91 11.78 -6.57
C ILE A 206 5.25 11.48 -5.11
N GLY A 207 4.29 11.72 -4.20
CA GLY A 207 4.44 11.51 -2.77
C GLY A 207 5.43 12.44 -2.09
N ASP A 208 5.50 13.66 -2.55
CA ASP A 208 6.29 14.69 -1.90
C ASP A 208 5.43 15.51 -0.94
N ASP A 209 5.32 15.04 0.29
CA ASP A 209 4.50 15.63 1.36
C ASP A 209 5.24 16.69 2.22
N ARG A 210 6.49 17.02 1.87
CA ARG A 210 7.39 17.86 2.68
C ARG A 210 6.84 19.27 2.96
N ASN A 211 6.08 19.80 2.03
CA ASN A 211 5.55 21.17 2.10
C ASN A 211 4.05 21.22 2.47
N GLU A 212 3.45 20.08 2.83
CA GLU A 212 2.04 20.06 3.23
C GLU A 212 1.83 20.85 4.52
N PRO A 213 0.88 21.81 4.54
CA PRO A 213 0.54 22.55 5.76
C PRO A 213 0.01 21.61 6.84
N VAL A 214 0.37 21.89 8.12
CA VAL A 214 -0.06 21.08 9.27
C VAL A 214 -1.59 20.97 9.34
N GLU A 215 -2.31 22.03 8.96
CA GLU A 215 -3.77 22.02 8.93
C GLU A 215 -4.32 21.05 7.87
N MET A 216 -3.72 21.02 6.69
CA MET A 216 -4.07 20.05 5.64
C MET A 216 -3.85 18.61 6.13
N ILE A 217 -2.71 18.32 6.73
CA ILE A 217 -2.41 16.99 7.31
C ILE A 217 -3.48 16.59 8.35
N ARG A 218 -3.92 17.54 9.20
CA ARG A 218 -5.02 17.30 10.16
C ARG A 218 -6.34 16.98 9.46
N GLN A 219 -6.70 17.74 8.44
CA GLN A 219 -7.94 17.55 7.67
C GLN A 219 -7.97 16.20 6.97
N PHE A 220 -6.86 15.82 6.32
CA PHE A 220 -6.73 14.51 5.67
C PHE A 220 -6.78 13.36 6.69
N ARG A 221 -6.21 13.55 7.88
CA ARG A 221 -6.28 12.56 8.96
C ARG A 221 -7.70 12.45 9.53
N GLY A 222 -8.36 13.56 9.80
CA GLY A 222 -9.72 13.60 10.32
C GLY A 222 -10.76 13.02 9.37
N SER A 223 -10.58 13.20 8.06
CA SER A 223 -11.45 12.64 7.02
C SER A 223 -11.13 11.18 6.64
N GLY A 224 -10.02 10.60 7.17
CA GLY A 224 -9.55 9.26 6.79
C GLY A 224 -8.93 9.17 5.40
N LEU A 225 -8.53 10.30 4.81
CA LEU A 225 -7.93 10.40 3.49
C LEU A 225 -6.40 10.48 3.52
N SER A 226 -5.73 10.33 4.68
CA SER A 226 -4.26 10.43 4.80
C SER A 226 -3.48 9.50 3.87
N HIS A 227 -4.10 8.42 3.40
CA HIS A 227 -3.48 7.50 2.46
C HIS A 227 -3.36 8.07 1.04
N LEU A 228 -4.02 9.19 0.73
CA LEU A 228 -3.92 9.88 -0.58
C LEU A 228 -2.68 10.79 -0.64
N THR A 229 -2.29 11.44 0.46
CA THR A 229 -1.10 12.31 0.50
C THR A 229 0.20 11.52 0.63
N ALA A 230 0.14 10.32 1.22
CA ALA A 230 1.23 9.35 1.16
C ALA A 230 1.17 8.57 -0.16
N VAL A 231 2.33 8.34 -0.80
CA VAL A 231 2.35 7.52 -2.02
C VAL A 231 1.73 6.16 -1.74
N SER A 232 0.69 5.84 -2.48
CA SER A 232 -0.01 4.56 -2.34
C SER A 232 0.42 3.56 -3.42
N GLY A 233 0.20 2.29 -3.15
CA GLY A 233 0.38 1.25 -4.17
C GLY A 233 -0.50 1.44 -5.41
N GLN A 234 -1.56 2.22 -5.31
CA GLN A 234 -2.46 2.57 -6.40
C GLN A 234 -1.77 3.43 -7.47
N ASN A 235 -0.79 4.28 -7.07
CA ASN A 235 -0.02 5.12 -7.99
C ASN A 235 0.78 4.27 -8.99
N VAL A 236 1.31 3.10 -8.59
CA VAL A 236 1.95 2.15 -9.50
C VAL A 236 0.96 1.72 -10.59
N GLY A 237 -0.29 1.44 -10.20
CA GLY A 237 -1.36 1.09 -11.15
C GLY A 237 -1.66 2.22 -12.15
N PHE A 238 -1.71 3.47 -11.69
CA PHE A 238 -1.95 4.63 -12.56
C PHE A 238 -0.79 4.89 -13.52
N VAL A 239 0.46 4.78 -13.08
CA VAL A 239 1.64 4.90 -13.95
C VAL A 239 1.62 3.81 -15.03
N LEU A 240 1.30 2.57 -14.68
CA LEU A 240 1.17 1.48 -15.64
C LEU A 240 -0.02 1.69 -16.59
N ALA A 241 -1.14 2.22 -16.10
CA ALA A 241 -2.30 2.55 -16.93
C ALA A 241 -1.97 3.66 -17.93
N ALA A 242 -1.28 4.72 -17.50
CA ALA A 242 -0.82 5.80 -18.38
C ALA A 242 0.15 5.30 -19.46
N ALA A 243 1.06 4.39 -19.12
CA ALA A 243 2.01 3.80 -20.06
C ALA A 243 1.40 2.72 -20.96
N SER A 244 0.22 2.17 -20.61
CA SER A 244 -0.35 0.98 -21.26
C SER A 244 -0.57 1.13 -22.77
N PRO A 245 -0.98 2.30 -23.35
CA PRO A 245 -1.14 2.43 -24.80
C PRO A 245 0.17 2.22 -25.57
N LEU A 246 1.30 2.65 -24.98
CA LEU A 246 2.63 2.45 -25.54
C LEU A 246 3.13 1.02 -25.33
N LEU A 247 2.97 0.49 -24.12
CA LEU A 247 3.40 -0.86 -23.77
C LEU A 247 2.68 -1.93 -24.60
N ARG A 248 1.41 -1.73 -24.95
CA ARG A 248 0.65 -2.67 -25.79
C ARG A 248 1.18 -2.83 -27.21
N ARG A 249 1.99 -1.86 -27.71
CA ARG A 249 2.62 -1.91 -29.05
C ARG A 249 3.87 -2.77 -29.07
N LEU A 250 4.41 -3.13 -27.90
CA LEU A 250 5.63 -3.90 -27.77
C LEU A 250 5.37 -5.40 -27.83
N ARG A 251 6.39 -6.16 -28.26
CA ARG A 251 6.39 -7.62 -28.17
C ARG A 251 6.26 -8.07 -26.71
N PRO A 252 5.66 -9.23 -26.40
CA PRO A 252 5.34 -9.65 -25.03
C PRO A 252 6.53 -9.57 -24.05
N TRP A 253 7.71 -10.03 -24.44
CA TRP A 253 8.90 -9.98 -23.59
C TRP A 253 9.45 -8.56 -23.39
N ALA A 254 9.44 -7.72 -24.45
CA ALA A 254 9.84 -6.33 -24.34
C ALA A 254 8.86 -5.52 -23.48
N ARG A 255 7.55 -5.78 -23.63
CA ARG A 255 6.51 -5.22 -22.76
C ARG A 255 6.75 -5.60 -21.30
N TRP A 256 7.09 -6.86 -21.02
CA TRP A 256 7.41 -7.31 -19.68
C TRP A 256 8.61 -6.56 -19.10
N LEU A 257 9.74 -6.51 -19.82
CA LEU A 257 10.93 -5.78 -19.38
C LEU A 257 10.65 -4.28 -19.14
N CYS A 258 9.94 -3.62 -20.06
CA CYS A 258 9.57 -2.22 -19.91
C CYS A 258 8.61 -2.01 -18.71
N THR A 259 7.71 -2.96 -18.46
CA THR A 259 6.83 -2.92 -17.28
C THR A 259 7.63 -3.01 -15.98
N LEU A 260 8.58 -3.97 -15.89
CA LEU A 260 9.47 -4.10 -14.73
C LEU A 260 10.35 -2.86 -14.54
N GLY A 261 10.92 -2.35 -15.64
CA GLY A 261 11.75 -1.14 -15.63
C GLY A 261 10.96 0.09 -15.16
N LEU A 262 9.72 0.26 -15.63
CA LEU A 262 8.85 1.37 -15.23
C LEU A 262 8.45 1.27 -13.75
N ILE A 263 8.12 0.07 -13.26
CA ILE A 263 7.85 -0.17 -11.84
C ILE A 263 9.09 0.17 -11.01
N GLY A 264 10.25 -0.37 -11.37
CA GLY A 264 11.50 -0.13 -10.65
C GLY A 264 11.88 1.35 -10.61
N TRP A 265 11.72 2.05 -11.74
CA TRP A 265 11.95 3.50 -11.80
C TRP A 265 10.98 4.28 -10.93
N PHE A 266 9.68 3.93 -10.95
CA PHE A 266 8.70 4.62 -10.10
C PHE A 266 8.94 4.36 -8.61
N VAL A 267 9.33 3.15 -8.22
CA VAL A 267 9.75 2.82 -6.84
C VAL A 267 10.95 3.68 -6.42
N ALA A 268 11.94 3.87 -7.29
CA ALA A 268 13.09 4.75 -7.01
C ALA A 268 12.68 6.22 -6.93
N LEU A 269 11.80 6.69 -7.84
CA LEU A 269 11.26 8.05 -7.83
C LEU A 269 10.54 8.39 -6.52
N THR A 270 9.83 7.41 -5.94
CA THR A 270 9.07 7.53 -4.69
C THR A 270 9.87 7.12 -3.44
N ARG A 271 11.21 7.06 -3.53
CA ARG A 271 12.12 6.80 -2.39
C ARG A 271 11.89 5.46 -1.69
N PHE A 272 11.52 4.42 -2.44
CA PHE A 272 11.31 3.07 -1.91
C PHE A 272 10.27 3.02 -0.76
N GLU A 273 9.27 3.89 -0.80
CA GLU A 273 8.19 3.87 0.19
C GLU A 273 7.57 2.46 0.32
N PRO A 274 7.38 1.93 1.54
CA PRO A 274 6.98 0.53 1.76
C PRO A 274 5.68 0.14 1.04
N SER A 275 4.74 1.07 0.90
CA SER A 275 3.47 0.84 0.19
C SER A 275 3.67 0.67 -1.31
N VAL A 276 4.55 1.49 -1.90
CA VAL A 276 4.90 1.45 -3.34
C VAL A 276 5.77 0.22 -3.64
N LEU A 277 6.73 -0.06 -2.77
CA LEU A 277 7.59 -1.24 -2.89
C LEU A 277 6.76 -2.53 -2.93
N ARG A 278 5.79 -2.67 -2.02
CA ARG A 278 4.87 -3.82 -2.02
C ARG A 278 4.06 -3.90 -3.32
N ALA A 279 3.47 -2.79 -3.74
CA ALA A 279 2.69 -2.78 -4.98
C ALA A 279 3.57 -3.04 -6.21
N GLY A 280 4.80 -2.54 -6.22
CA GLY A 280 5.80 -2.82 -7.24
C GLY A 280 6.11 -4.31 -7.32
N VAL A 281 6.39 -4.96 -6.20
CA VAL A 281 6.64 -6.41 -6.15
C VAL A 281 5.41 -7.19 -6.62
N MET A 282 4.20 -6.81 -6.18
CA MET A 282 2.96 -7.43 -6.67
C MET A 282 2.79 -7.25 -8.18
N GLY A 283 3.07 -6.05 -8.70
CA GLY A 283 3.03 -5.75 -10.14
C GLY A 283 4.03 -6.58 -10.93
N CYS A 284 5.26 -6.74 -10.43
CA CYS A 284 6.28 -7.59 -11.03
C CYS A 284 5.87 -9.06 -11.07
N ILE A 285 5.33 -9.59 -9.96
CA ILE A 285 4.81 -10.97 -9.88
C ILE A 285 3.65 -11.17 -10.87
N ALA A 286 2.71 -10.23 -10.92
CA ALA A 286 1.56 -10.28 -11.83
C ALA A 286 1.99 -10.22 -13.31
N ALA A 287 2.89 -9.27 -13.66
CA ALA A 287 3.43 -9.13 -15.02
C ALA A 287 4.19 -10.38 -15.46
N THR A 288 4.98 -10.98 -14.56
CA THR A 288 5.70 -12.23 -14.82
C THR A 288 4.72 -13.40 -14.98
N GLY A 289 3.71 -13.48 -14.14
CA GLY A 289 2.64 -14.48 -14.25
C GLY A 289 1.91 -14.42 -15.59
N PHE A 290 1.61 -13.19 -16.04
CA PHE A 290 0.95 -12.96 -17.33
C PHE A 290 1.80 -13.47 -18.51
N VAL A 291 3.11 -13.11 -18.55
CA VAL A 291 4.01 -13.56 -19.64
C VAL A 291 4.21 -15.08 -19.65
N LEU A 292 4.20 -15.71 -18.47
CA LEU A 292 4.29 -17.15 -18.32
C LEU A 292 2.96 -17.88 -18.60
N GLY A 293 1.89 -17.15 -18.97
CA GLY A 293 0.55 -17.73 -19.16
C GLY A 293 -0.06 -18.31 -17.88
N ARG A 294 0.29 -17.75 -16.72
CA ARG A 294 -0.09 -18.25 -15.40
C ARG A 294 -0.63 -17.12 -14.52
N GLU A 295 -1.80 -16.65 -14.86
CA GLU A 295 -2.49 -15.68 -14.01
C GLU A 295 -2.76 -16.25 -12.62
N ARG A 296 -2.54 -15.45 -11.60
CA ARG A 296 -2.71 -15.83 -10.20
C ARG A 296 -3.74 -14.95 -9.52
N PRO A 297 -4.55 -15.50 -8.60
CA PRO A 297 -5.49 -14.68 -7.84
C PRO A 297 -4.74 -13.62 -7.02
N PRO A 298 -5.36 -12.44 -6.82
CA PRO A 298 -4.73 -11.31 -6.08
C PRO A 298 -4.25 -11.70 -4.68
N THR A 299 -4.96 -12.57 -3.98
CA THR A 299 -4.60 -13.09 -2.66
C THR A 299 -3.28 -13.84 -2.67
N ARG A 300 -3.03 -14.67 -3.70
CA ARG A 300 -1.78 -15.40 -3.87
C ARG A 300 -0.63 -14.45 -4.20
N VAL A 301 -0.86 -13.48 -5.09
CA VAL A 301 0.13 -12.46 -5.44
C VAL A 301 0.52 -11.65 -4.21
N LEU A 302 -0.46 -11.25 -3.39
CA LEU A 302 -0.24 -10.54 -2.13
C LEU A 302 0.60 -11.39 -1.16
N ALA A 303 0.23 -12.64 -0.94
CA ALA A 303 0.96 -13.53 -0.03
C ALA A 303 2.42 -13.70 -0.48
N LEU A 304 2.67 -13.96 -1.76
CA LEU A 304 4.03 -14.07 -2.30
C LEU A 304 4.83 -12.76 -2.15
N ALA A 305 4.20 -11.61 -2.39
CA ALA A 305 4.84 -10.31 -2.23
C ALA A 305 5.22 -10.03 -0.77
N VAL A 306 4.31 -10.32 0.18
CA VAL A 306 4.59 -10.21 1.62
C VAL A 306 5.74 -11.13 2.03
N GLY A 307 5.70 -12.40 1.63
CA GLY A 307 6.77 -13.36 1.94
C GLY A 307 8.13 -12.92 1.40
N LEU A 308 8.18 -12.50 0.14
CA LEU A 308 9.41 -12.02 -0.49
C LEU A 308 9.96 -10.77 0.20
N LEU A 309 9.11 -9.78 0.46
CA LEU A 309 9.53 -8.53 1.10
C LEU A 309 10.02 -8.75 2.53
N VAL A 310 9.35 -9.59 3.30
CA VAL A 310 9.75 -9.92 4.68
C VAL A 310 11.06 -10.74 4.72
N LEU A 311 11.34 -11.54 3.70
CA LEU A 311 12.62 -12.24 3.57
C LEU A 311 13.76 -11.29 3.16
N ILE A 312 13.48 -10.26 2.36
CA ILE A 312 14.46 -9.25 1.97
C ILE A 312 14.73 -8.28 3.13
N ASP A 313 13.66 -7.78 3.75
CA ASP A 313 13.73 -6.85 4.87
C ASP A 313 12.79 -7.30 6.02
N PRO A 314 13.31 -8.05 6.98
CA PRO A 314 12.52 -8.51 8.13
C PRO A 314 11.93 -7.38 8.98
N LEU A 315 12.55 -6.18 9.00
CA LEU A 315 12.06 -5.04 9.79
C LEU A 315 10.72 -4.49 9.29
N LEU A 316 10.33 -4.79 8.05
CA LEU A 316 9.00 -4.44 7.52
C LEU A 316 7.84 -5.01 8.36
N VAL A 317 8.05 -6.14 9.03
CA VAL A 317 7.02 -6.73 9.94
C VAL A 317 6.68 -5.79 11.10
N TRP A 318 7.58 -4.87 11.46
CA TRP A 318 7.37 -3.86 12.50
C TRP A 318 6.84 -2.53 11.96
N SER A 319 6.74 -2.39 10.63
CA SER A 319 6.24 -1.19 9.98
C SER A 319 4.70 -1.15 9.98
N VAL A 320 4.13 -0.14 10.64
CA VAL A 320 2.68 0.10 10.65
C VAL A 320 2.16 0.34 9.23
N GLY A 321 2.86 1.16 8.44
CA GLY A 321 2.49 1.46 7.05
C GLY A 321 2.46 0.21 6.17
N PHE A 322 3.38 -0.73 6.39
CA PHE A 322 3.37 -2.02 5.68
C PHE A 322 2.09 -2.81 5.97
N TRP A 323 1.71 -2.95 7.24
CA TRP A 323 0.50 -3.70 7.62
C TRP A 323 -0.80 -3.01 7.21
N LEU A 324 -0.88 -1.68 7.27
CA LEU A 324 -2.03 -0.95 6.72
C LEU A 324 -2.20 -1.24 5.24
N SER A 325 -1.10 -1.24 4.48
CA SER A 325 -1.13 -1.49 3.04
C SER A 325 -1.46 -2.96 2.71
N VAL A 326 -0.91 -3.92 3.46
CA VAL A 326 -1.24 -5.35 3.33
C VAL A 326 -2.70 -5.59 3.69
N GLY A 327 -3.17 -5.02 4.81
CA GLY A 327 -4.55 -5.13 5.27
C GLY A 327 -5.54 -4.57 4.25
N ALA A 328 -5.30 -3.35 3.75
CA ALA A 328 -6.14 -2.75 2.72
C ALA A 328 -6.27 -3.66 1.48
N THR A 329 -5.14 -4.15 0.97
CA THR A 329 -5.13 -5.02 -0.22
C THR A 329 -5.81 -6.36 0.04
N ALA A 330 -5.58 -6.98 1.20
CA ALA A 330 -6.26 -8.20 1.60
C ALA A 330 -7.77 -7.99 1.73
N GLY A 331 -8.18 -6.90 2.37
CA GLY A 331 -9.58 -6.54 2.52
C GLY A 331 -10.30 -6.35 1.19
N VAL A 332 -9.69 -5.62 0.25
CA VAL A 332 -10.22 -5.46 -1.11
C VAL A 332 -10.28 -6.81 -1.85
N ALA A 333 -9.20 -7.60 -1.78
CA ALA A 333 -9.13 -8.88 -2.50
C ALA A 333 -10.12 -9.93 -1.98
N LEU A 334 -10.39 -9.94 -0.67
CA LEU A 334 -11.26 -10.92 -0.03
C LEU A 334 -12.73 -10.47 0.04
N LEU A 335 -12.96 -9.16 0.28
CA LEU A 335 -14.29 -8.63 0.58
C LEU A 335 -14.87 -7.77 -0.56
N GLY A 336 -14.04 -7.26 -1.48
CA GLY A 336 -14.50 -6.33 -2.51
C GLY A 336 -15.61 -6.91 -3.39
N THR A 337 -15.41 -8.09 -3.99
CA THR A 337 -16.43 -8.74 -4.83
C THR A 337 -17.68 -9.14 -4.05
N PRO A 338 -17.58 -9.85 -2.90
CA PRO A 338 -18.76 -10.16 -2.10
C PRO A 338 -19.56 -8.93 -1.68
N LEU A 339 -18.89 -7.85 -1.23
CA LEU A 339 -19.57 -6.62 -0.83
C LEU A 339 -20.26 -5.93 -2.00
N ALA A 340 -19.64 -5.92 -3.20
CA ALA A 340 -20.24 -5.32 -4.38
C ALA A 340 -21.54 -5.99 -4.80
N GLU A 341 -21.71 -7.29 -4.55
CA GLU A 341 -22.96 -8.01 -4.81
C GLU A 341 -24.07 -7.66 -3.77
N PHE A 342 -23.71 -7.22 -2.57
CA PHE A 342 -24.64 -6.89 -1.51
C PHE A 342 -25.05 -5.42 -1.46
N ILE A 343 -24.21 -4.50 -1.98
CA ILE A 343 -24.51 -3.08 -1.98
C ILE A 343 -25.54 -2.78 -3.06
N PRO A 344 -26.70 -2.18 -2.71
CA PRO A 344 -27.71 -1.82 -3.70
C PRO A 344 -27.28 -0.60 -4.52
N GLY A 345 -27.66 -0.57 -5.77
CA GLY A 345 -27.42 0.59 -6.64
C GLY A 345 -26.67 0.23 -7.92
N PRO A 346 -26.39 1.22 -8.71
CA PRO A 346 -25.67 1.02 -9.97
C PRO A 346 -24.22 0.60 -9.70
N LYS A 347 -23.65 -0.23 -10.57
CA LYS A 347 -22.28 -0.78 -10.41
C LYS A 347 -21.21 0.29 -10.26
N TRP A 348 -21.38 1.45 -10.90
CA TRP A 348 -20.44 2.57 -10.80
C TRP A 348 -20.34 3.16 -9.38
N LEU A 349 -21.35 2.95 -8.52
CA LEU A 349 -21.36 3.34 -7.10
C LEU A 349 -21.09 2.15 -6.19
N ALA A 350 -21.71 1.01 -6.43
CA ALA A 350 -21.59 -0.19 -5.58
C ALA A 350 -20.15 -0.74 -5.56
N VAL A 351 -19.46 -0.76 -6.69
CA VAL A 351 -18.08 -1.28 -6.76
C VAL A 351 -17.08 -0.40 -5.98
N PRO A 352 -17.01 0.93 -6.18
CA PRO A 352 -16.15 1.78 -5.35
C PRO A 352 -16.47 1.74 -3.86
N ALA A 353 -17.77 1.69 -3.49
CA ALA A 353 -18.18 1.55 -2.11
C ALA A 353 -17.71 0.22 -1.50
N ALA A 354 -17.85 -0.88 -2.23
CA ALA A 354 -17.38 -2.20 -1.81
C ALA A 354 -15.86 -2.25 -1.64
N VAL A 355 -15.11 -1.66 -2.56
CA VAL A 355 -13.64 -1.54 -2.49
C VAL A 355 -13.25 -0.72 -1.25
N THR A 356 -13.89 0.43 -1.01
CA THR A 356 -13.65 1.27 0.16
C THR A 356 -13.93 0.52 1.46
N LEU A 357 -15.10 -0.12 1.58
CA LEU A 357 -15.47 -0.90 2.77
C LEU A 357 -14.55 -2.10 2.97
N GLY A 358 -14.17 -2.79 1.91
CA GLY A 358 -13.21 -3.89 1.96
C GLY A 358 -11.84 -3.43 2.46
N ALA A 359 -11.33 -2.31 1.93
CA ALA A 359 -10.08 -1.71 2.39
C ALA A 359 -10.17 -1.30 3.87
N GLN A 360 -11.24 -0.61 4.27
CA GLN A 360 -11.47 -0.20 5.67
C GLN A 360 -11.52 -1.39 6.62
N ALA A 361 -12.24 -2.45 6.26
CA ALA A 361 -12.28 -3.67 7.06
C ALA A 361 -10.89 -4.30 7.23
N GLY A 362 -10.07 -4.27 6.16
CA GLY A 362 -8.71 -4.79 6.20
C GLY A 362 -7.74 -3.95 7.03
N VAL A 363 -7.88 -2.61 7.05
CA VAL A 363 -7.01 -1.74 7.85
C VAL A 363 -7.49 -1.56 9.29
N ALA A 364 -8.77 -1.82 9.58
CA ALA A 364 -9.38 -1.55 10.87
C ALA A 364 -8.62 -2.15 12.06
N PRO A 365 -8.17 -3.42 12.05
CA PRO A 365 -7.44 -3.99 13.19
C PRO A 365 -6.17 -3.21 13.52
N VAL A 366 -5.37 -2.88 12.51
CA VAL A 366 -4.11 -2.14 12.69
C VAL A 366 -4.38 -0.70 13.08
N SER A 367 -5.36 -0.05 12.43
CA SER A 367 -5.72 1.35 12.69
C SER A 367 -6.22 1.54 14.13
N LEU A 368 -7.10 0.66 14.61
CA LEU A 368 -7.62 0.73 15.98
C LEU A 368 -6.54 0.46 17.02
N LEU A 369 -5.63 -0.50 16.78
CA LEU A 369 -4.54 -0.81 17.71
C LEU A 369 -3.49 0.30 17.80
N VAL A 370 -3.21 0.99 16.69
CA VAL A 370 -2.13 1.98 16.62
C VAL A 370 -2.62 3.40 16.85
N PHE A 371 -3.75 3.78 16.25
CA PHE A 371 -4.28 5.15 16.28
C PHE A 371 -5.50 5.30 17.19
N GLY A 372 -6.14 4.20 17.60
CA GLY A 372 -7.33 4.22 18.45
C GLY A 372 -8.61 4.74 17.77
N THR A 373 -8.54 5.15 16.50
CA THR A 373 -9.66 5.76 15.79
C THR A 373 -9.79 5.23 14.37
N LEU A 374 -11.01 5.20 13.87
CA LEU A 374 -11.34 4.91 12.48
C LEU A 374 -12.46 5.86 12.06
N PRO A 375 -12.17 6.93 11.27
CA PRO A 375 -13.17 7.92 10.90
C PRO A 375 -14.34 7.29 10.12
N VAL A 376 -15.58 7.60 10.51
CA VAL A 376 -16.79 7.09 9.81
C VAL A 376 -16.99 7.83 8.49
N VAL A 377 -16.68 9.12 8.45
CA VAL A 377 -16.76 9.92 7.23
C VAL A 377 -15.78 9.45 6.16
N SER A 378 -14.83 8.59 6.50
CA SER A 378 -13.88 8.04 5.52
C SER A 378 -14.57 7.31 4.37
N VAL A 379 -15.72 6.67 4.60
CA VAL A 379 -16.45 5.95 3.54
C VAL A 379 -16.99 6.92 2.47
N PRO A 380 -17.84 7.92 2.78
CA PRO A 380 -18.27 8.89 1.80
C PRO A 380 -17.12 9.77 1.29
N ALA A 381 -16.15 10.13 2.13
CA ALA A 381 -15.00 10.92 1.70
C ALA A 381 -14.17 10.19 0.64
N ASN A 382 -13.91 8.90 0.81
CA ASN A 382 -13.20 8.09 -0.18
C ASN A 382 -13.99 7.97 -1.49
N LEU A 383 -15.31 7.80 -1.41
CA LEU A 383 -16.16 7.68 -2.58
C LEU A 383 -16.12 8.95 -3.46
N LEU A 384 -16.00 10.12 -2.84
CA LEU A 384 -15.93 11.42 -3.50
C LEU A 384 -14.50 11.81 -3.91
N ALA A 385 -13.49 11.53 -3.09
CA ALA A 385 -12.12 11.97 -3.31
C ALA A 385 -11.32 11.03 -4.20
N VAL A 386 -11.41 9.69 -3.99
CA VAL A 386 -10.52 8.71 -4.66
C VAL A 386 -10.67 8.71 -6.19
N PRO A 387 -11.86 8.78 -6.80
CA PRO A 387 -11.98 8.85 -8.25
C PRO A 387 -11.28 10.07 -8.84
N ILE A 388 -11.44 11.23 -8.21
CA ILE A 388 -10.83 12.49 -8.68
C ILE A 388 -9.31 12.47 -8.39
N ALA A 389 -8.88 12.02 -7.23
CA ALA A 389 -7.46 11.82 -6.94
C ALA A 389 -6.80 10.89 -7.96
N GLY A 390 -7.48 9.82 -8.36
CA GLY A 390 -7.01 8.92 -9.41
C GLY A 390 -6.82 9.61 -10.77
N LEU A 391 -7.74 10.50 -11.16
CA LEU A 391 -7.59 11.32 -12.37
C LEU A 391 -6.43 12.31 -12.24
N VAL A 392 -6.28 12.96 -11.08
CA VAL A 392 -5.14 13.84 -10.78
C VAL A 392 -3.83 13.08 -10.87
N MET A 393 -3.74 11.88 -10.34
CA MET A 393 -2.53 11.05 -10.39
C MET A 393 -2.21 10.60 -11.84
N LEU A 394 -3.22 10.19 -12.60
CA LEU A 394 -3.06 9.72 -13.98
C LEU A 394 -2.62 10.85 -14.93
N TYR A 395 -3.27 12.00 -14.82
CA TYR A 395 -2.99 13.18 -15.64
C TYR A 395 -1.83 14.00 -15.11
N GLY A 396 -1.71 14.12 -13.78
CA GLY A 396 -0.83 15.06 -13.10
C GLY A 396 0.65 14.81 -13.33
N LEU A 397 1.10 13.53 -13.44
CA LEU A 397 2.51 13.27 -13.68
C LEU A 397 2.96 13.81 -15.05
N PRO A 398 2.33 13.45 -16.18
CA PRO A 398 2.71 14.04 -17.48
C PRO A 398 2.45 15.56 -17.54
N ALA A 399 1.36 16.05 -16.96
CA ALA A 399 1.03 17.48 -16.93
C ALA A 399 2.04 18.30 -16.14
N GLY A 400 2.42 17.84 -14.96
CA GLY A 400 3.43 18.50 -14.12
C GLY A 400 4.80 18.56 -14.78
N LEU A 401 5.23 17.48 -15.43
CA LEU A 401 6.48 17.46 -16.18
C LEU A 401 6.44 18.40 -17.39
N LEU A 402 5.32 18.41 -18.14
CA LEU A 402 5.16 19.29 -19.29
C LEU A 402 5.14 20.77 -18.85
N ALA A 403 4.38 21.08 -17.77
CA ALA A 403 4.32 22.41 -17.20
C ALA A 403 5.70 22.89 -16.73
N GLY A 404 6.47 22.03 -16.04
CA GLY A 404 7.82 22.35 -15.60
C GLY A 404 8.82 22.55 -16.74
N ALA A 405 8.61 21.86 -17.88
CA ALA A 405 9.49 21.99 -19.06
C ALA A 405 9.17 23.23 -19.89
N CYS A 406 7.91 23.57 -20.08
CA CYS A 406 7.46 24.64 -20.98
C CYS A 406 7.35 26.01 -20.27
N GLY A 407 6.87 26.03 -19.00
CA GLY A 407 6.61 27.26 -18.28
C GLY A 407 5.52 28.14 -18.89
N GLY A 408 5.31 29.34 -18.29
CA GLY A 408 4.42 30.38 -18.81
C GLY A 408 2.98 29.96 -19.07
N LEU A 409 2.34 30.48 -20.11
CA LEU A 409 0.93 30.22 -20.40
C LEU A 409 0.63 28.75 -20.64
N ILE A 410 1.55 27.99 -21.22
CA ILE A 410 1.36 26.55 -21.46
C ILE A 410 1.26 25.82 -20.11
N ALA A 411 2.12 26.12 -19.18
CA ALA A 411 2.09 25.53 -17.86
C ALA A 411 0.78 25.81 -17.15
N SER A 412 0.35 27.07 -17.13
CA SER A 412 -0.91 27.50 -16.49
C SER A 412 -2.12 26.78 -17.08
N VAL A 413 -2.21 26.68 -18.42
CA VAL A 413 -3.33 26.01 -19.09
C VAL A 413 -3.34 24.50 -18.84
N VAL A 414 -2.17 23.85 -18.93
CA VAL A 414 -2.05 22.40 -18.73
C VAL A 414 -2.36 22.02 -17.27
N GLN A 415 -2.09 22.88 -16.30
CA GLN A 415 -2.35 22.63 -14.90
C GLN A 415 -3.79 22.90 -14.44
N ILE A 416 -4.66 23.48 -15.27
CA ILE A 416 -6.08 23.72 -14.89
C ILE A 416 -6.78 22.46 -14.38
N PRO A 417 -6.75 21.29 -15.09
CA PRO A 417 -7.42 20.10 -14.60
C PRO A 417 -6.80 19.58 -13.29
N SER A 418 -5.47 19.67 -13.13
CA SER A 418 -4.77 19.30 -11.90
C SER A 418 -5.22 20.18 -10.74
N ALA A 419 -5.28 21.51 -10.92
CA ALA A 419 -5.70 22.46 -9.89
C ALA A 419 -7.15 22.20 -9.45
N LEU A 420 -8.08 22.01 -10.38
CA LEU A 420 -9.48 21.70 -10.08
C LEU A 420 -9.62 20.40 -9.30
N GLY A 421 -8.94 19.34 -9.74
CA GLY A 421 -8.98 18.05 -9.08
C GLY A 421 -8.34 18.08 -7.69
N THR A 422 -7.20 18.76 -7.52
CA THR A 422 -6.50 18.93 -6.25
C THR A 422 -7.37 19.69 -5.26
N ARG A 423 -7.98 20.81 -5.67
CA ARG A 423 -8.92 21.59 -4.84
C ARG A 423 -10.14 20.80 -4.42
N TRP A 424 -10.68 19.98 -5.34
CA TRP A 424 -11.79 19.07 -5.01
C TRP A 424 -11.40 18.12 -3.88
N VAL A 425 -10.26 17.43 -3.99
CA VAL A 425 -9.77 16.49 -2.97
C VAL A 425 -9.55 17.21 -1.64
N ALA A 426 -8.93 18.41 -1.66
CA ALA A 426 -8.74 19.24 -0.47
C ALA A 426 -10.07 19.62 0.18
N THR A 427 -11.07 20.03 -0.62
CA THR A 427 -12.41 20.40 -0.13
C THR A 427 -13.11 19.21 0.53
N VAL A 428 -13.06 18.03 -0.09
CA VAL A 428 -13.63 16.80 0.48
C VAL A 428 -12.95 16.45 1.80
N ALA A 429 -11.61 16.59 1.89
CA ALA A 429 -10.86 16.36 3.12
C ALA A 429 -11.26 17.33 4.23
N ALA A 430 -11.36 18.62 3.91
CA ALA A 430 -11.75 19.67 4.87
C ALA A 430 -13.19 19.49 5.38
N LEU A 431 -14.14 19.21 4.47
CA LEU A 431 -15.54 18.96 4.84
C LEU A 431 -15.68 17.66 5.63
N GLY A 432 -15.04 16.58 5.19
CA GLY A 432 -15.03 15.30 5.90
C GLY A 432 -14.49 15.45 7.32
N SER A 433 -13.38 16.16 7.50
CA SER A 433 -12.79 16.40 8.82
C SER A 433 -13.71 17.18 9.76
N ARG A 434 -14.51 18.14 9.22
CA ARG A 434 -15.48 18.92 10.01
C ARG A 434 -16.74 18.11 10.37
N LEU A 435 -17.11 17.16 9.52
CA LEU A 435 -18.30 16.32 9.69
C LEU A 435 -18.03 15.05 10.48
N GLU A 436 -16.76 14.74 10.81
CA GLU A 436 -16.43 13.57 11.62
C GLU A 436 -17.00 13.74 13.03
N PRO A 437 -17.88 12.82 13.46
CA PRO A 437 -18.46 12.89 14.79
C PRO A 437 -17.43 12.54 15.87
N PRO A 438 -17.62 13.02 17.12
CA PRO A 438 -16.78 12.59 18.25
C PRO A 438 -16.72 11.07 18.39
N ALA A 439 -15.61 10.54 18.93
CA ALA A 439 -15.29 9.12 18.97
C ALA A 439 -16.45 8.18 19.37
N PRO A 440 -17.28 8.46 20.43
CA PRO A 440 -18.38 7.56 20.78
C PRO A 440 -19.45 7.43 19.67
N PHE A 441 -19.77 8.53 18.99
CA PHE A 441 -20.73 8.53 17.88
C PHE A 441 -20.16 7.89 16.61
N ALA A 442 -18.86 8.05 16.37
CA ALA A 442 -18.15 7.34 15.29
C ALA A 442 -18.24 5.82 15.47
N ALA A 443 -18.04 5.32 16.69
CA ALA A 443 -18.20 3.89 17.00
C ALA A 443 -19.64 3.39 16.76
N ILE A 444 -20.64 4.18 17.13
CA ILE A 444 -22.05 3.87 16.84
C ILE A 444 -22.28 3.84 15.32
N GLY A 445 -21.75 4.80 14.58
CA GLY A 445 -21.84 4.84 13.11
C GLY A 445 -21.29 3.57 12.46
N TRP A 446 -20.11 3.11 12.88
CA TRP A 446 -19.54 1.85 12.44
C TRP A 446 -20.37 0.65 12.82
N ALA A 447 -20.89 0.60 14.07
CA ALA A 447 -21.76 -0.48 14.53
C ALA A 447 -23.03 -0.56 13.67
N VAL A 448 -23.69 0.57 13.40
CA VAL A 448 -24.87 0.63 12.54
C VAL A 448 -24.55 0.16 11.12
N LEU A 449 -23.44 0.58 10.54
CA LEU A 449 -23.03 0.16 9.20
C LEU A 449 -22.77 -1.36 9.13
N VAL A 450 -22.03 -1.90 10.09
CA VAL A 450 -21.75 -3.34 10.17
C VAL A 450 -23.03 -4.14 10.34
N LEU A 451 -23.94 -3.70 11.22
CA LEU A 451 -25.24 -4.35 11.44
C LEU A 451 -26.12 -4.31 10.20
N ALA A 452 -26.14 -3.17 9.46
CA ALA A 452 -26.87 -3.05 8.21
C ALA A 452 -26.35 -4.02 7.13
N ILE A 453 -25.02 -4.12 6.99
CA ILE A 453 -24.37 -5.06 6.07
C ILE A 453 -24.69 -6.51 6.49
N ALA A 454 -24.56 -6.84 7.76
CA ALA A 454 -24.85 -8.17 8.29
C ALA A 454 -26.35 -8.58 8.12
N ALA A 455 -27.27 -7.67 8.39
CA ALA A 455 -28.70 -7.88 8.21
C ALA A 455 -29.05 -8.17 6.73
N ARG A 456 -28.44 -7.42 5.79
CA ARG A 456 -28.60 -7.69 4.35
C ARG A 456 -28.01 -9.03 3.95
N PHE A 457 -26.84 -9.38 4.49
CA PHE A 457 -26.21 -10.67 4.21
C PHE A 457 -27.13 -11.83 4.63
N VAL A 458 -27.68 -11.76 5.83
CA VAL A 458 -28.62 -12.77 6.36
C VAL A 458 -29.88 -12.82 5.49
N SER A 459 -30.43 -11.65 5.12
CA SER A 459 -31.63 -11.58 4.28
C SER A 459 -31.40 -12.16 2.88
N ALA A 460 -30.27 -11.85 2.26
CA ALA A 460 -29.89 -12.40 0.94
C ALA A 460 -29.69 -13.93 0.99
N ARG A 461 -29.06 -14.43 2.07
CA ARG A 461 -28.88 -15.87 2.28
C ARG A 461 -30.21 -16.59 2.47
N ARG A 462 -31.14 -16.01 3.23
CA ARG A 462 -32.50 -16.56 3.42
C ARG A 462 -33.27 -16.64 2.09
N ARG A 463 -33.19 -15.61 1.24
CA ARG A 463 -33.83 -15.61 -0.09
C ARG A 463 -33.30 -16.73 -0.98
N ARG A 464 -31.98 -16.94 -1.03
CA ARG A 464 -31.36 -18.03 -1.82
C ARG A 464 -31.79 -19.42 -1.35
N VAL A 465 -31.97 -19.62 -0.04
CA VAL A 465 -32.44 -20.89 0.53
C VAL A 465 -33.93 -21.10 0.12
N CYS A 466 -34.79 -20.10 0.25
CA CYS A 466 -36.18 -20.19 -0.15
C CYS A 466 -36.37 -20.44 -1.66
N GLU A 467 -35.52 -19.85 -2.52
CA GLU A 467 -35.54 -20.10 -3.97
C GLU A 467 -35.02 -21.50 -4.34
N GLY A 468 -34.04 -22.01 -3.59
CA GLY A 468 -33.51 -23.39 -3.76
C GLY A 468 -34.53 -24.45 -3.39
N ASP A 469 -35.27 -24.27 -2.31
CA ASP A 469 -36.34 -25.18 -1.88
C ASP A 469 -37.57 -25.14 -2.82
N GLY A 470 -37.88 -23.97 -3.36
CA GLY A 470 -38.95 -23.82 -4.36
C GLY A 470 -38.67 -24.56 -5.68
N ASN A 471 -37.42 -24.54 -6.15
CA ASN A 471 -37.02 -25.30 -7.35
C ASN A 471 -36.96 -26.83 -7.10
N GLY A 472 -36.56 -27.25 -5.91
CA GLY A 472 -36.57 -28.65 -5.51
C GLY A 472 -38.01 -29.24 -5.46
N ALA A 473 -38.96 -28.45 -4.93
CA ALA A 473 -40.38 -28.86 -4.90
C ALA A 473 -41.01 -28.94 -6.29
N ALA A 474 -40.63 -28.03 -7.21
CA ALA A 474 -41.12 -28.03 -8.59
C ALA A 474 -40.61 -29.25 -9.39
N LEU A 475 -39.39 -29.72 -9.16
CA LEU A 475 -38.81 -30.90 -9.79
C LEU A 475 -39.42 -32.23 -9.25
N HIS A 476 -39.84 -32.28 -8.01
CA HIS A 476 -40.53 -33.44 -7.44
C HIS A 476 -41.98 -33.54 -7.90
N HIS A 477 -42.66 -32.43 -8.21
CA HIS A 477 -44.02 -32.44 -8.76
C HIS A 477 -44.06 -32.78 -10.27
N GLY A 478 -43.01 -32.52 -11.01
CA GLY A 478 -42.91 -32.86 -12.44
C GLY A 478 -42.77 -34.37 -12.72
N ARG A 479 -42.35 -35.22 -11.76
CA ARG A 479 -42.20 -36.68 -11.90
C ARG A 479 -43.45 -37.48 -11.55
N ARG A 480 -44.56 -36.89 -11.08
CA ARG A 480 -45.82 -37.59 -10.70
C ARG A 480 -47.01 -37.21 -11.58
N ARG A 481 -46.83 -36.92 -12.87
CA ARG A 481 -47.93 -36.76 -13.81
C ARG A 481 -47.87 -37.80 -14.91
N ILE A 482 -48.31 -39.02 -14.58
CA ILE A 482 -48.97 -39.92 -15.53
C ILE A 482 -50.15 -40.50 -14.74
N THR A 483 -51.37 -40.28 -15.23
CA THR A 483 -52.72 -40.79 -14.92
C THR A 483 -53.61 -39.89 -14.03
N GLY A 484 -54.72 -39.41 -14.63
CA GLY A 484 -56.04 -39.19 -14.04
C GLY A 484 -56.54 -37.74 -14.08
N PRO A 485 -57.75 -37.48 -14.67
CA PRO A 485 -58.36 -36.16 -14.68
C PRO A 485 -59.25 -35.98 -13.47
N HIS A 486 -59.05 -34.95 -12.65
CA HIS A 486 -60.06 -34.22 -11.89
C HIS A 486 -59.49 -33.00 -11.15
N GLY A 487 -60.28 -31.94 -11.14
CA GLY A 487 -59.89 -30.60 -10.71
C GLY A 487 -59.49 -30.48 -9.25
N GLY A 488 -58.59 -29.55 -8.97
CA GLY A 488 -58.14 -29.24 -7.60
C GLY A 488 -57.42 -27.90 -7.53
N HIS A 489 -57.93 -27.05 -6.70
CA HIS A 489 -57.46 -25.69 -6.37
C HIS A 489 -55.94 -25.57 -6.25
N ARG A 490 -55.36 -24.53 -6.89
CA ARG A 490 -54.00 -24.11 -6.71
C ARG A 490 -53.83 -23.49 -5.31
N ALA A 491 -53.25 -24.23 -4.39
CA ALA A 491 -52.76 -23.67 -3.13
C ALA A 491 -51.52 -22.82 -3.40
N ARG A 492 -51.54 -21.54 -3.02
CA ARG A 492 -50.33 -20.69 -2.99
C ARG A 492 -49.40 -21.18 -1.90
N PRO A 493 -48.09 -21.27 -2.13
CA PRO A 493 -47.19 -21.57 -1.02
C PRO A 493 -47.22 -20.47 0.02
N PRO A 494 -47.02 -20.78 1.33
CA PRO A 494 -47.02 -19.79 2.39
C PRO A 494 -45.81 -18.82 2.23
N PRO A 495 -45.98 -17.55 2.63
CA PRO A 495 -44.89 -16.58 2.59
C PRO A 495 -43.83 -16.98 3.62
N CYS A 496 -42.55 -16.99 3.17
CA CYS A 496 -41.40 -17.06 4.09
C CYS A 496 -41.42 -15.83 5.02
N ARG A 497 -41.67 -16.04 6.30
CA ARG A 497 -41.50 -15.04 7.37
C ARG A 497 -40.06 -14.95 7.83
#